data_10829a29b28b76c67be7f5b954c19edd
#
_entry.id   10829a29b28b76c67be7f5b954c19edd
#
_cell.length_a   1.000
_cell.length_b   1.000
_cell.length_c   1.000
_cell.angle_alpha   90.00
_cell.angle_beta   90.00
_cell.angle_gamma   90.00
#
_symmetry.space_group_name_H-M   'P 1'
#
loop_
_entity.id
_entity.type
_entity.pdbx_description
1 polymer ?
#
loop_
_entity_poly.entity_id
_entity_poly.type
_entity_poly.pdbx_seq_one_letter_code
_entity_poly.pdbx_strand_id
1 'polypeptide(L)'
;MPLCKTLDILSKCEREGYAVGAFNINGLDQPGYLIKRAEKLGSPVLIVEPGVMEPYVDFEDFALVTARAAKKASVPVGIHLSHGLDLEQTERACRAGFTSVMYDGSKLSYEENVRTTRIAVEMGHRFGCAVEGELGALGSSFADIRESMTDPELARDFVMRTGVDILAVSIGNAHGFYKGTPQLDFERLGEIRRALMPYGCYLTLHGGTGIPGDHIRRSIQLGIVKICIYTEMCHEGKKGIQSYLNAHPRYTGNLDIPDMLAAMMEGYANSLEDCAKMFMSTGKRVGGLGSSTGEKTPPNLEAGPEYPSLPAENPGFQGNGVYWDQNL
;
A
#
# COMPACT_ATOMS: atom_id res chain seq x y z
N MET A 1 -9.24 14.99 -11.86
CA MET A 1 -10.23 14.19 -11.16
C MET A 1 -9.90 14.15 -9.70
N PRO A 2 -10.84 13.99 -8.83
CA PRO A 2 -10.60 13.93 -7.40
C PRO A 2 -9.95 12.62 -7.00
N LEU A 3 -9.68 12.49 -5.71
CA LEU A 3 -9.39 11.25 -5.03
C LEU A 3 -10.36 10.15 -5.47
N CYS A 4 -9.84 8.98 -5.86
CA CYS A 4 -10.63 7.85 -6.36
C CYS A 4 -10.77 6.78 -5.29
N LYS A 5 -11.88 6.08 -5.28
CA LYS A 5 -12.00 4.85 -4.48
C LYS A 5 -10.95 3.84 -4.95
N THR A 6 -10.24 3.23 -4.02
CA THR A 6 -9.21 2.23 -4.35
C THR A 6 -9.78 1.09 -5.18
N LEU A 7 -10.98 0.59 -4.86
CA LEU A 7 -11.61 -0.51 -5.62
C LEU A 7 -11.90 -0.14 -7.09
N ASP A 8 -12.22 1.12 -7.39
CA ASP A 8 -12.41 1.56 -8.78
C ASP A 8 -11.10 1.50 -9.56
N ILE A 9 -9.98 1.87 -8.91
CA ILE A 9 -8.64 1.77 -9.48
C ILE A 9 -8.30 0.29 -9.72
N LEU A 10 -8.48 -0.57 -8.73
CA LEU A 10 -8.14 -2.01 -8.81
C LEU A 10 -8.98 -2.74 -9.84
N SER A 11 -10.28 -2.43 -9.92
CA SER A 11 -11.18 -2.99 -10.93
C SER A 11 -10.71 -2.65 -12.36
N LYS A 12 -10.20 -1.43 -12.57
CA LYS A 12 -9.62 -1.05 -13.85
C LYS A 12 -8.31 -1.78 -14.13
N CYS A 13 -7.44 -1.91 -13.10
CA CYS A 13 -6.20 -2.66 -13.21
C CYS A 13 -6.45 -4.10 -13.69
N GLU A 14 -7.41 -4.78 -13.07
CA GLU A 14 -7.77 -6.15 -13.42
C GLU A 14 -8.30 -6.27 -14.86
N ARG A 15 -9.24 -5.41 -15.24
CA ARG A 15 -9.82 -5.43 -16.59
C ARG A 15 -8.82 -5.14 -17.71
N GLU A 16 -7.83 -4.29 -17.43
CA GLU A 16 -6.86 -3.82 -18.43
C GLU A 16 -5.50 -4.53 -18.33
N GLY A 17 -5.33 -5.48 -17.40
CA GLY A 17 -4.14 -6.33 -17.27
C GLY A 17 -2.88 -5.58 -16.84
N TYR A 18 -2.98 -4.67 -15.86
CA TYR A 18 -1.85 -3.98 -15.24
C TYR A 18 -2.00 -3.92 -13.72
N ALA A 19 -0.97 -3.52 -13.00
CA ALA A 19 -1.08 -3.26 -11.56
C ALA A 19 -0.84 -1.78 -11.23
N VAL A 20 -1.57 -1.27 -10.23
CA VAL A 20 -1.26 0.03 -9.64
C VAL A 20 -0.11 -0.08 -8.65
N GLY A 21 0.83 0.86 -8.73
CA GLY A 21 1.88 1.00 -7.71
C GLY A 21 1.34 1.69 -6.45
N ALA A 22 1.63 1.08 -5.31
CA ALA A 22 1.37 1.63 -3.98
C ALA A 22 2.72 2.06 -3.39
N PHE A 23 2.95 3.38 -3.36
CA PHE A 23 4.25 3.97 -3.05
C PHE A 23 4.24 4.58 -1.65
N ASN A 24 5.02 3.99 -0.77
CA ASN A 24 5.15 4.45 0.61
C ASN A 24 5.96 5.73 0.67
N ILE A 25 5.54 6.64 1.54
CA ILE A 25 6.20 7.94 1.76
C ILE A 25 6.63 8.10 3.21
N ASN A 26 7.49 9.09 3.47
CA ASN A 26 8.06 9.38 4.78
C ASN A 26 7.89 10.86 5.19
N GLY A 27 7.11 11.64 4.44
CA GLY A 27 6.92 13.06 4.73
C GLY A 27 5.80 13.70 3.90
N LEU A 28 5.24 14.78 4.40
CA LEU A 28 4.08 15.47 3.82
C LEU A 28 4.38 16.23 2.51
N ASP A 29 5.63 16.46 2.19
CA ASP A 29 6.10 17.11 0.95
C ASP A 29 6.09 16.15 -0.25
N GLN A 30 6.10 14.84 -0.01
CA GLN A 30 6.25 13.81 -1.02
C GLN A 30 4.98 13.53 -1.86
N PRO A 31 3.75 13.52 -1.30
CA PRO A 31 2.56 13.19 -2.07
C PRO A 31 2.39 14.01 -3.33
N GLY A 32 2.51 15.33 -3.22
CA GLY A 32 2.34 16.23 -4.37
C GLY A 32 3.40 16.04 -5.46
N TYR A 33 4.62 15.69 -5.07
CA TYR A 33 5.71 15.44 -6.00
C TYR A 33 5.51 14.14 -6.78
N LEU A 34 5.16 13.05 -6.09
CA LEU A 34 4.93 11.75 -6.69
C LEU A 34 3.69 11.76 -7.60
N ILE A 35 2.61 12.42 -7.19
CA ILE A 35 1.41 12.59 -8.01
C ILE A 35 1.76 13.31 -9.32
N LYS A 36 2.57 14.38 -9.29
CA LYS A 36 3.03 15.05 -10.51
C LYS A 36 3.85 14.14 -11.43
N ARG A 37 4.68 13.26 -10.87
CA ARG A 37 5.41 12.28 -11.68
C ARG A 37 4.44 11.26 -12.29
N ALA A 38 3.48 10.75 -11.52
CA ALA A 38 2.44 9.85 -12.02
C ALA A 38 1.61 10.49 -13.15
N GLU A 39 1.31 11.79 -13.06
CA GLU A 39 0.63 12.55 -14.14
C GLU A 39 1.44 12.59 -15.44
N LYS A 40 2.75 12.84 -15.35
CA LYS A 40 3.64 12.83 -16.54
C LYS A 40 3.62 11.46 -17.22
N LEU A 41 3.57 10.40 -16.46
CA LEU A 41 3.51 9.02 -16.96
C LEU A 41 2.11 8.60 -17.41
N GLY A 42 1.07 9.34 -17.00
CA GLY A 42 -0.31 8.93 -17.18
C GLY A 42 -0.67 7.66 -16.39
N SER A 43 -0.02 7.44 -15.24
CA SER A 43 -0.18 6.25 -14.41
C SER A 43 -1.08 6.53 -13.21
N PRO A 44 -2.05 5.65 -12.88
CA PRO A 44 -2.71 5.70 -11.58
C PRO A 44 -1.70 5.44 -10.47
N VAL A 45 -1.99 5.93 -9.26
CA VAL A 45 -1.08 5.79 -8.11
C VAL A 45 -1.86 5.67 -6.80
N LEU A 46 -1.36 4.83 -5.90
CA LEU A 46 -1.73 4.85 -4.48
C LEU A 46 -0.58 5.51 -3.71
N ILE A 47 -0.87 6.59 -3.01
CA ILE A 47 0.06 7.21 -2.07
C ILE A 47 -0.18 6.56 -0.71
N VAL A 48 0.89 6.04 -0.14
CA VAL A 48 0.80 5.12 0.99
C VAL A 48 1.50 5.69 2.20
N GLU A 49 0.83 5.63 3.32
CA GLU A 49 1.44 5.85 4.63
C GLU A 49 1.57 4.53 5.37
N PRO A 50 2.81 4.12 5.75
CA PRO A 50 2.99 2.97 6.61
C PRO A 50 2.51 3.26 8.04
N GLY A 51 1.81 2.32 8.69
CA GLY A 51 1.33 2.50 10.05
C GLY A 51 2.41 2.87 11.07
N VAL A 52 3.64 2.42 10.86
CA VAL A 52 4.80 2.77 11.70
C VAL A 52 5.24 4.23 11.58
N MET A 53 4.78 4.95 10.56
CA MET A 53 5.12 6.36 10.35
C MET A 53 4.19 7.33 11.07
N GLU A 54 3.05 6.87 11.59
CA GLU A 54 2.08 7.71 12.29
C GLU A 54 2.67 8.62 13.38
N PRO A 55 3.68 8.19 14.19
CA PRO A 55 4.31 9.08 15.16
C PRO A 55 5.07 10.28 14.55
N TYR A 56 5.34 10.25 13.26
CA TYR A 56 6.10 11.26 12.52
C TYR A 56 5.24 12.02 11.52
N VAL A 57 4.19 11.38 11.02
CA VAL A 57 3.26 11.93 10.02
C VAL A 57 1.85 11.59 10.48
N ASP A 58 1.09 12.60 10.84
CA ASP A 58 -0.29 12.42 11.29
C ASP A 58 -1.21 12.06 10.12
N PHE A 59 -2.14 11.13 10.32
CA PHE A 59 -3.02 10.62 9.26
C PHE A 59 -3.94 11.68 8.67
N GLU A 60 -4.45 12.60 9.51
CA GLU A 60 -5.32 13.68 9.06
C GLU A 60 -4.54 14.66 8.17
N ASP A 61 -3.32 15.02 8.57
CA ASP A 61 -2.44 15.89 7.79
C ASP A 61 -2.04 15.21 6.46
N PHE A 62 -1.66 13.93 6.51
CA PHE A 62 -1.33 13.15 5.33
C PHE A 62 -2.49 13.06 4.35
N ALA A 63 -3.69 12.70 4.84
CA ALA A 63 -4.88 12.59 4.02
C ALA A 63 -5.26 13.93 3.39
N LEU A 64 -5.21 15.02 4.19
CA LEU A 64 -5.53 16.37 3.73
C LEU A 64 -4.59 16.82 2.60
N VAL A 65 -3.28 16.68 2.80
CA VAL A 65 -2.26 17.09 1.83
C VAL A 65 -2.38 16.27 0.56
N THR A 66 -2.53 14.95 0.69
CA THR A 66 -2.65 14.03 -0.45
C THR A 66 -3.94 14.27 -1.23
N ALA A 67 -5.08 14.42 -0.55
CA ALA A 67 -6.36 14.71 -1.19
C ALA A 67 -6.34 16.06 -1.93
N ARG A 68 -5.68 17.08 -1.35
CA ARG A 68 -5.51 18.39 -1.99
C ARG A 68 -4.67 18.30 -3.27
N ALA A 69 -3.60 17.50 -3.26
CA ALA A 69 -2.79 17.25 -4.44
C ALA A 69 -3.58 16.44 -5.49
N ALA A 70 -4.27 15.38 -5.07
CA ALA A 70 -5.10 14.52 -5.91
C ALA A 70 -6.22 15.31 -6.61
N LYS A 71 -6.83 16.28 -5.94
CA LYS A 71 -7.91 17.12 -6.52
C LYS A 71 -7.51 17.80 -7.83
N LYS A 72 -6.21 18.09 -8.02
CA LYS A 72 -5.66 18.75 -9.21
C LYS A 72 -5.10 17.75 -10.22
N ALA A 73 -5.02 16.46 -9.86
CA ALA A 73 -4.38 15.45 -10.69
C ALA A 73 -5.22 15.06 -11.90
N SER A 74 -4.52 14.71 -12.99
CA SER A 74 -5.10 14.19 -14.22
C SER A 74 -5.09 12.66 -14.31
N VAL A 75 -4.67 12.00 -13.23
CA VAL A 75 -4.63 10.53 -13.09
C VAL A 75 -5.39 10.10 -11.83
N PRO A 76 -5.89 8.85 -11.76
CA PRO A 76 -6.49 8.32 -10.55
C PRO A 76 -5.48 8.28 -9.40
N VAL A 77 -5.86 8.80 -8.25
CA VAL A 77 -5.06 8.78 -7.02
C VAL A 77 -5.90 8.17 -5.90
N GLY A 78 -5.34 7.22 -5.18
CA GLY A 78 -5.89 6.71 -3.93
C GLY A 78 -4.95 6.98 -2.76
N ILE A 79 -5.49 6.94 -1.54
CA ILE A 79 -4.74 7.04 -0.28
C ILE A 79 -4.88 5.70 0.44
N HIS A 80 -3.77 5.12 0.87
CA HIS A 80 -3.74 3.81 1.48
C HIS A 80 -2.92 3.78 2.77
N LEU A 81 -3.47 3.19 3.83
CA LEU A 81 -2.71 2.79 5.02
C LEU A 81 -2.10 1.41 4.76
N SER A 82 -0.78 1.28 4.87
CA SER A 82 -0.08 0.01 4.78
C SER A 82 0.33 -0.50 6.16
N HIS A 83 0.10 -1.78 6.44
CA HIS A 83 0.42 -2.43 7.70
C HIS A 83 -0.07 -1.66 8.93
N GLY A 84 -1.39 -1.40 9.00
CA GLY A 84 -2.03 -0.87 10.20
C GLY A 84 -1.79 -1.81 11.38
N LEU A 85 -1.28 -1.25 12.49
CA LEU A 85 -0.77 -2.02 13.62
C LEU A 85 -1.88 -2.56 14.52
N ASP A 86 -3.02 -1.87 14.55
CA ASP A 86 -4.18 -2.24 15.35
C ASP A 86 -5.48 -1.67 14.75
N LEU A 87 -6.59 -1.99 15.39
CA LEU A 87 -7.91 -1.55 14.94
C LEU A 87 -8.13 -0.05 15.15
N GLU A 88 -7.54 0.55 16.18
CA GLU A 88 -7.65 1.99 16.47
C GLU A 88 -6.96 2.81 15.40
N GLN A 89 -5.73 2.43 15.04
CA GLN A 89 -4.99 3.06 13.96
C GLN A 89 -5.73 2.92 12.62
N THR A 90 -6.27 1.72 12.34
CA THR A 90 -7.07 1.46 11.14
C THR A 90 -8.31 2.36 11.09
N GLU A 91 -9.02 2.54 12.21
CA GLU A 91 -10.19 3.41 12.29
C GLU A 91 -9.82 4.88 12.08
N ARG A 92 -8.73 5.34 12.69
CA ARG A 92 -8.26 6.73 12.53
C ARG A 92 -7.94 7.05 11.07
N ALA A 93 -7.26 6.14 10.36
CA ALA A 93 -7.00 6.31 8.93
C ALA A 93 -8.30 6.37 8.10
N CYS A 94 -9.29 5.51 8.40
CA CYS A 94 -10.59 5.59 7.75
C CYS A 94 -11.28 6.93 7.99
N ARG A 95 -11.28 7.43 9.24
CA ARG A 95 -11.86 8.73 9.62
C ARG A 95 -11.15 9.89 8.94
N ALA A 96 -9.83 9.82 8.79
CA ALA A 96 -9.00 10.83 8.11
C ALA A 96 -9.30 10.93 6.60
N GLY A 97 -9.99 9.95 6.00
CA GLY A 97 -10.38 9.98 4.59
C GLY A 97 -9.47 9.17 3.67
N PHE A 98 -8.78 8.18 4.19
CA PHE A 98 -8.10 7.17 3.37
C PHE A 98 -9.11 6.44 2.49
N THR A 99 -8.70 6.06 1.28
CA THR A 99 -9.57 5.34 0.33
C THR A 99 -9.48 3.83 0.48
N SER A 100 -8.43 3.37 1.17
CA SER A 100 -8.24 2.00 1.61
C SER A 100 -7.30 1.92 2.79
N VAL A 101 -7.46 0.90 3.61
CA VAL A 101 -6.65 0.62 4.79
C VAL A 101 -6.27 -0.85 4.81
N MET A 102 -5.07 -1.17 5.28
CA MET A 102 -4.65 -2.53 5.58
C MET A 102 -4.62 -2.74 7.09
N TYR A 103 -5.31 -3.77 7.55
CA TYR A 103 -5.13 -4.32 8.88
C TYR A 103 -4.21 -5.55 8.78
N ASP A 104 -3.06 -5.48 9.45
CA ASP A 104 -2.07 -6.57 9.40
C ASP A 104 -2.18 -7.48 10.63
N GLY A 105 -2.99 -8.53 10.48
CA GLY A 105 -3.14 -9.60 11.47
C GLY A 105 -2.25 -10.82 11.21
N SER A 106 -1.30 -10.75 10.29
CA SER A 106 -0.49 -11.90 9.84
C SER A 106 0.34 -12.58 10.94
N LYS A 107 0.63 -11.87 12.03
CA LYS A 107 1.37 -12.38 13.20
C LYS A 107 0.46 -13.04 14.25
N LEU A 108 -0.84 -12.91 14.12
CA LEU A 108 -1.82 -13.52 15.00
C LEU A 108 -2.07 -14.99 14.63
N SER A 109 -2.71 -15.74 15.51
CA SER A 109 -3.28 -17.03 15.12
C SER A 109 -4.31 -16.84 14.01
N TYR A 110 -4.52 -17.87 13.17
CA TYR A 110 -5.45 -17.79 12.05
C TYR A 110 -6.84 -17.30 12.50
N GLU A 111 -7.39 -17.87 13.55
CA GLU A 111 -8.71 -17.51 14.07
C GLU A 111 -8.78 -16.08 14.61
N GLU A 112 -7.72 -15.60 15.23
CA GLU A 112 -7.64 -14.22 15.68
C GLU A 112 -7.51 -13.25 14.51
N ASN A 113 -6.69 -13.59 13.50
CA ASN A 113 -6.58 -12.81 12.28
C ASN A 113 -7.95 -12.71 11.59
N VAL A 114 -8.67 -13.81 11.41
CA VAL A 114 -10.03 -13.81 10.85
C VAL A 114 -10.95 -12.90 11.67
N ARG A 115 -10.97 -13.06 13.00
CA ARG A 115 -11.84 -12.29 13.88
C ARG A 115 -11.56 -10.78 13.81
N THR A 116 -10.31 -10.39 13.89
CA THR A 116 -9.90 -8.97 13.92
C THR A 116 -9.99 -8.32 12.54
N THR A 117 -9.58 -9.02 11.48
CA THR A 117 -9.74 -8.53 10.11
C THR A 117 -11.21 -8.31 9.76
N ARG A 118 -12.11 -9.19 10.20
CA ARG A 118 -13.56 -8.97 10.01
C ARG A 118 -14.03 -7.69 10.69
N ILE A 119 -13.59 -7.40 11.91
CA ILE A 119 -13.91 -6.13 12.60
C ILE A 119 -13.38 -4.94 11.78
N ALA A 120 -12.13 -5.02 11.28
CA ALA A 120 -11.56 -3.99 10.43
C ALA A 120 -12.39 -3.78 9.13
N VAL A 121 -12.89 -4.86 8.51
CA VAL A 121 -13.74 -4.79 7.32
C VAL A 121 -15.07 -4.10 7.63
N GLU A 122 -15.76 -4.53 8.67
CA GLU A 122 -17.03 -3.92 9.09
C GLU A 122 -16.86 -2.43 9.39
N MET A 123 -15.73 -2.06 10.01
CA MET A 123 -15.38 -0.68 10.32
C MET A 123 -15.05 0.10 9.05
N GLY A 124 -14.11 -0.37 8.23
CA GLY A 124 -13.69 0.32 7.01
C GLY A 124 -14.84 0.58 6.05
N HIS A 125 -15.74 -0.40 5.87
CA HIS A 125 -16.91 -0.26 5.01
C HIS A 125 -17.89 0.81 5.48
N ARG A 126 -18.02 1.06 6.80
CA ARG A 126 -18.84 2.17 7.33
C ARG A 126 -18.34 3.55 6.89
N PHE A 127 -17.01 3.68 6.68
CA PHE A 127 -16.40 4.90 6.18
C PHE A 127 -16.26 4.90 4.65
N GLY A 128 -16.67 3.84 3.96
CA GLY A 128 -16.49 3.70 2.50
C GLY A 128 -15.04 3.42 2.08
N CYS A 129 -14.20 2.98 3.03
CA CYS A 129 -12.85 2.52 2.83
C CYS A 129 -12.83 1.07 2.35
N ALA A 130 -12.00 0.74 1.38
CA ALA A 130 -11.67 -0.65 1.08
C ALA A 130 -10.71 -1.19 2.14
N VAL A 131 -10.86 -2.47 2.49
CA VAL A 131 -10.02 -3.09 3.52
C VAL A 131 -9.16 -4.19 2.91
N GLU A 132 -7.87 -4.12 3.21
CA GLU A 132 -6.87 -5.13 2.89
C GLU A 132 -6.53 -5.94 4.15
N GLY A 133 -6.48 -7.25 4.01
CA GLY A 133 -5.97 -8.15 5.03
C GLY A 133 -4.75 -8.91 4.51
N GLU A 134 -3.99 -9.53 5.41
CA GLU A 134 -2.82 -10.35 5.06
C GLU A 134 -2.98 -11.78 5.57
N LEU A 135 -2.68 -12.73 4.71
CA LEU A 135 -2.62 -14.15 5.06
C LEU A 135 -1.33 -14.77 4.55
N GLY A 136 -0.64 -15.46 5.45
CA GLY A 136 0.76 -15.83 5.31
C GLY A 136 1.65 -14.74 5.89
N ALA A 137 2.86 -15.07 6.27
CA ALA A 137 3.81 -14.09 6.79
C ALA A 137 4.83 -13.72 5.71
N LEU A 138 5.14 -12.44 5.60
CA LEU A 138 6.25 -11.98 4.78
C LEU A 138 7.52 -12.10 5.60
N GLY A 139 8.20 -13.27 5.47
CA GLY A 139 9.42 -13.57 6.22
C GLY A 139 10.59 -12.68 5.85
N SER A 140 11.54 -12.54 6.78
CA SER A 140 12.84 -11.88 6.55
C SER A 140 13.96 -12.86 6.14
N SER A 141 13.71 -14.17 6.18
CA SER A 141 14.66 -15.21 5.78
C SER A 141 14.06 -16.24 4.81
N PHE A 142 14.89 -16.84 3.97
CA PHE A 142 14.45 -17.85 3.00
C PHE A 142 13.84 -19.13 3.62
N ALA A 143 14.23 -19.50 4.83
CA ALA A 143 13.67 -20.65 5.54
C ALA A 143 12.23 -20.36 5.99
N ASP A 144 12.00 -19.18 6.54
CA ASP A 144 10.69 -18.75 7.05
C ASP A 144 9.68 -18.52 5.91
N ILE A 145 10.15 -18.14 4.71
CA ILE A 145 9.30 -17.81 3.56
C ILE A 145 8.49 -19.02 3.09
N ARG A 146 9.07 -20.23 3.05
CA ARG A 146 8.36 -21.42 2.55
C ARG A 146 7.26 -21.90 3.49
N GLU A 147 7.48 -21.79 4.80
CA GLU A 147 6.52 -22.21 5.82
C GLU A 147 5.38 -21.18 5.99
N SER A 148 5.60 -19.95 5.50
CA SER A 148 4.67 -18.84 5.63
C SER A 148 3.88 -18.50 4.36
N MET A 149 4.04 -19.28 3.28
CA MET A 149 3.29 -19.06 2.04
C MET A 149 1.79 -19.24 2.25
N THR A 150 1.01 -18.38 1.59
CA THR A 150 -0.45 -18.41 1.65
C THR A 150 -1.00 -19.72 1.08
N ASP A 151 -1.76 -20.45 1.87
CA ASP A 151 -2.49 -21.64 1.41
C ASP A 151 -3.78 -21.22 0.68
N PRO A 152 -4.08 -21.78 -0.51
CA PRO A 152 -5.24 -21.38 -1.29
C PRO A 152 -6.60 -21.65 -0.62
N GLU A 153 -6.74 -22.74 0.13
CA GLU A 153 -7.99 -23.07 0.84
C GLU A 153 -8.17 -22.19 2.07
N LEU A 154 -7.08 -21.92 2.81
CA LEU A 154 -7.13 -20.94 3.89
C LEU A 154 -7.40 -19.53 3.39
N ALA A 155 -6.86 -19.14 2.22
CA ALA A 155 -7.17 -17.85 1.60
C ALA A 155 -8.67 -17.74 1.27
N ARG A 156 -9.27 -18.80 0.71
CA ARG A 156 -10.70 -18.84 0.45
C ARG A 156 -11.53 -18.72 1.72
N ASP A 157 -11.21 -19.51 2.75
CA ASP A 157 -11.91 -19.46 4.03
C ASP A 157 -11.78 -18.08 4.68
N PHE A 158 -10.58 -17.50 4.66
CA PHE A 158 -10.30 -16.17 5.19
C PHE A 158 -11.15 -15.09 4.52
N VAL A 159 -11.14 -15.02 3.18
CA VAL A 159 -11.93 -14.04 2.42
C VAL A 159 -13.44 -14.24 2.66
N MET A 160 -13.91 -15.47 2.67
CA MET A 160 -15.32 -15.79 2.92
C MET A 160 -15.78 -15.36 4.32
N ARG A 161 -14.93 -15.55 5.32
CA ARG A 161 -15.26 -15.26 6.74
C ARG A 161 -15.06 -13.80 7.12
N THR A 162 -14.13 -13.12 6.49
CA THR A 162 -13.81 -11.72 6.80
C THR A 162 -14.54 -10.73 5.92
N GLY A 163 -14.81 -11.09 4.66
CA GLY A 163 -15.37 -10.18 3.65
C GLY A 163 -14.34 -9.13 3.18
N VAL A 164 -13.04 -9.40 3.32
CA VAL A 164 -11.97 -8.47 2.94
C VAL A 164 -11.98 -8.21 1.43
N ASP A 165 -11.73 -6.95 1.03
CA ASP A 165 -11.76 -6.51 -0.37
C ASP A 165 -10.47 -6.84 -1.13
N ILE A 166 -9.35 -6.83 -0.40
CA ILE A 166 -8.00 -7.01 -0.96
C ILE A 166 -7.25 -7.98 -0.05
N LEU A 167 -6.58 -8.96 -0.63
CA LEU A 167 -5.76 -9.91 0.11
C LEU A 167 -4.28 -9.77 -0.27
N ALA A 168 -3.45 -9.46 0.72
CA ALA A 168 -1.99 -9.55 0.62
C ALA A 168 -1.58 -11.02 0.77
N VAL A 169 -0.87 -11.52 -0.24
CA VAL A 169 -0.48 -12.93 -0.31
C VAL A 169 1.04 -13.10 -0.23
N SER A 170 1.46 -14.17 0.43
CA SER A 170 2.83 -14.65 0.47
C SER A 170 2.99 -15.82 -0.52
N ILE A 171 3.80 -15.61 -1.55
CA ILE A 171 4.11 -16.58 -2.59
C ILE A 171 5.63 -16.73 -2.80
N GLY A 172 6.42 -16.41 -1.78
CA GLY A 172 7.88 -16.35 -1.85
C GLY A 172 8.44 -14.92 -1.91
N ASN A 173 7.58 -13.93 -1.80
CA ASN A 173 7.94 -12.53 -1.63
C ASN A 173 8.30 -12.22 -0.17
N ALA A 174 9.14 -11.20 0.04
CA ALA A 174 9.59 -10.74 1.35
C ALA A 174 9.84 -9.23 1.35
N HIS A 175 9.81 -8.61 2.51
CA HIS A 175 10.19 -7.21 2.67
C HIS A 175 11.70 -7.01 2.59
N GLY A 176 12.13 -5.81 2.14
CA GLY A 176 13.54 -5.45 2.03
C GLY A 176 14.19 -5.90 0.72
N PHE A 177 15.53 -5.93 0.70
CA PHE A 177 16.30 -6.43 -0.44
C PHE A 177 16.51 -7.95 -0.32
N TYR A 178 16.32 -8.64 -1.43
CA TYR A 178 16.56 -10.09 -1.49
C TYR A 178 18.07 -10.40 -1.51
N LYS A 179 18.47 -11.46 -0.80
CA LYS A 179 19.84 -12.03 -0.88
C LYS A 179 20.01 -12.95 -2.09
N GLY A 180 19.55 -12.53 -3.25
CA GLY A 180 19.55 -13.30 -4.50
C GLY A 180 18.25 -13.08 -5.26
N THR A 181 18.04 -13.82 -6.35
CA THR A 181 16.81 -13.73 -7.13
C THR A 181 15.66 -14.40 -6.37
N PRO A 182 14.58 -13.66 -6.02
CA PRO A 182 13.43 -14.25 -5.36
C PRO A 182 12.75 -15.31 -6.22
N GLN A 183 12.36 -16.41 -5.59
CA GLN A 183 11.66 -17.51 -6.24
C GLN A 183 10.18 -17.44 -5.89
N LEU A 184 9.38 -16.84 -6.79
CA LEU A 184 7.94 -16.74 -6.61
C LEU A 184 7.24 -18.03 -7.07
N ASP A 185 6.30 -18.51 -6.25
CA ASP A 185 5.45 -19.66 -6.55
C ASP A 185 4.24 -19.21 -7.39
N PHE A 186 4.39 -19.20 -8.70
CA PHE A 186 3.34 -18.80 -9.63
C PHE A 186 2.20 -19.82 -9.75
N GLU A 187 2.45 -21.09 -9.46
CA GLU A 187 1.40 -22.11 -9.44
C GLU A 187 0.45 -21.85 -8.27
N ARG A 188 1.00 -21.66 -7.10
CA ARG A 188 0.26 -21.26 -5.89
C ARG A 188 -0.52 -19.98 -6.09
N LEU A 189 0.08 -18.94 -6.71
CA LEU A 189 -0.63 -17.69 -7.03
C LEU A 189 -1.84 -17.97 -7.92
N GLY A 190 -1.68 -18.82 -8.93
CA GLY A 190 -2.78 -19.22 -9.81
C GLY A 190 -3.88 -20.01 -9.08
N GLU A 191 -3.53 -20.84 -8.10
CA GLU A 191 -4.48 -21.56 -7.24
C GLU A 191 -5.24 -20.60 -6.34
N ILE A 192 -4.55 -19.69 -5.64
CA ILE A 192 -5.17 -18.63 -4.82
C ILE A 192 -6.14 -17.81 -5.68
N ARG A 193 -5.72 -17.37 -6.87
CA ARG A 193 -6.58 -16.58 -7.77
C ARG A 193 -7.86 -17.35 -8.12
N ARG A 194 -7.76 -18.63 -8.48
CA ARG A 194 -8.93 -19.47 -8.81
C ARG A 194 -9.86 -19.62 -7.61
N ALA A 195 -9.30 -19.84 -6.42
CA ALA A 195 -10.07 -20.00 -5.19
C ALA A 195 -10.85 -18.73 -4.82
N LEU A 196 -10.30 -17.54 -5.11
CA LEU A 196 -10.89 -16.25 -4.74
C LEU A 196 -11.78 -15.61 -5.81
N MET A 197 -11.73 -16.08 -7.07
CA MET A 197 -12.57 -15.52 -8.15
C MET A 197 -14.05 -15.35 -7.79
N PRO A 198 -14.73 -16.30 -7.11
CA PRO A 198 -16.14 -16.15 -6.80
C PRO A 198 -16.46 -15.04 -5.79
N TYR A 199 -15.49 -14.57 -5.04
CA TYR A 199 -15.67 -13.62 -3.93
C TYR A 199 -15.34 -12.17 -4.31
N GLY A 200 -14.79 -11.92 -5.52
CA GLY A 200 -14.45 -10.58 -5.97
C GLY A 200 -13.31 -9.91 -5.21
N CYS A 201 -12.52 -10.68 -4.44
CA CYS A 201 -11.38 -10.17 -3.70
C CYS A 201 -10.18 -9.94 -4.63
N TYR A 202 -9.57 -8.76 -4.53
CA TYR A 202 -8.37 -8.39 -5.28
C TYR A 202 -7.11 -8.90 -4.60
N LEU A 203 -6.06 -9.18 -5.41
CA LEU A 203 -4.77 -9.64 -4.89
C LEU A 203 -3.72 -8.53 -4.92
N THR A 204 -2.97 -8.42 -3.85
CA THR A 204 -1.83 -7.51 -3.75
C THR A 204 -0.53 -8.26 -3.44
N LEU A 205 0.58 -7.73 -3.96
CA LEU A 205 1.93 -8.22 -3.69
C LEU A 205 2.69 -7.17 -2.89
N HIS A 206 3.07 -7.51 -1.68
CA HIS A 206 4.02 -6.74 -0.87
C HIS A 206 5.46 -7.18 -1.16
N GLY A 207 6.44 -6.37 -0.72
CA GLY A 207 7.86 -6.70 -0.93
C GLY A 207 8.27 -6.71 -2.40
N GLY A 208 7.72 -5.80 -3.21
CA GLY A 208 7.98 -5.74 -4.66
C GLY A 208 9.40 -5.32 -5.05
N THR A 209 10.18 -4.74 -4.11
CA THR A 209 11.55 -4.29 -4.35
C THR A 209 12.46 -5.45 -4.76
N GLY A 210 13.17 -5.32 -5.89
CA GLY A 210 14.14 -6.32 -6.34
C GLY A 210 13.57 -7.58 -6.97
N ILE A 211 12.24 -7.67 -7.14
CA ILE A 211 11.63 -8.75 -7.93
C ILE A 211 11.90 -8.47 -9.42
N PRO A 212 12.40 -9.46 -10.20
CA PRO A 212 12.61 -9.30 -11.64
C PRO A 212 11.34 -8.87 -12.39
N GLY A 213 11.50 -7.99 -13.38
CA GLY A 213 10.36 -7.42 -14.10
C GLY A 213 9.49 -8.43 -14.85
N ASP A 214 10.04 -9.56 -15.29
CA ASP A 214 9.30 -10.67 -15.87
C ASP A 214 8.47 -11.42 -14.81
N HIS A 215 8.99 -11.59 -13.59
CA HIS A 215 8.25 -12.14 -12.46
C HIS A 215 7.09 -11.22 -12.05
N ILE A 216 7.32 -9.91 -12.00
CA ILE A 216 6.25 -8.92 -11.76
C ILE A 216 5.15 -9.02 -12.82
N ARG A 217 5.52 -8.99 -14.10
CA ARG A 217 4.54 -9.11 -15.20
C ARG A 217 3.76 -10.41 -15.14
N ARG A 218 4.42 -11.53 -14.82
CA ARG A 218 3.76 -12.81 -14.64
C ARG A 218 2.79 -12.81 -13.45
N SER A 219 3.16 -12.18 -12.33
CA SER A 219 2.26 -12.03 -11.18
C SER A 219 1.01 -11.22 -11.55
N ILE A 220 1.16 -10.16 -12.34
CA ILE A 220 0.03 -9.34 -12.83
C ILE A 220 -0.89 -10.19 -13.73
N GLN A 221 -0.33 -10.96 -14.65
CA GLN A 221 -1.10 -11.88 -15.51
C GLN A 221 -1.88 -12.95 -14.71
N LEU A 222 -1.39 -13.28 -13.52
CA LEU A 222 -2.03 -14.22 -12.58
C LEU A 222 -2.97 -13.53 -11.56
N GLY A 223 -3.21 -12.23 -11.70
CA GLY A 223 -4.24 -11.53 -10.95
C GLY A 223 -3.76 -10.57 -9.86
N ILE A 224 -2.47 -10.33 -9.72
CA ILE A 224 -1.97 -9.24 -8.87
C ILE A 224 -2.33 -7.89 -9.52
N VAL A 225 -3.04 -7.04 -8.79
CA VAL A 225 -3.51 -5.72 -9.30
C VAL A 225 -2.94 -4.53 -8.52
N LYS A 226 -2.29 -4.78 -7.39
CA LYS A 226 -1.62 -3.78 -6.54
C LYS A 226 -0.25 -4.31 -6.16
N ILE A 227 0.78 -3.46 -6.20
CA ILE A 227 2.15 -3.82 -5.80
C ILE A 227 2.69 -2.73 -4.90
N CYS A 228 3.13 -3.12 -3.68
CA CYS A 228 3.65 -2.19 -2.69
C CYS A 228 5.17 -2.05 -2.82
N ILE A 229 5.63 -0.78 -2.88
CA ILE A 229 7.04 -0.41 -3.00
C ILE A 229 7.42 0.57 -1.89
N TYR A 230 8.38 0.19 -1.06
CA TYR A 230 8.92 1.05 -0.01
C TYR A 230 10.45 1.06 0.00
N THR A 231 11.08 -0.09 0.14
CA THR A 231 12.54 -0.21 0.26
C THR A 231 13.26 0.44 -0.92
N GLU A 232 12.78 0.21 -2.15
CA GLU A 232 13.32 0.84 -3.36
C GLU A 232 13.20 2.37 -3.30
N MET A 233 12.05 2.89 -2.86
CA MET A 233 11.83 4.31 -2.69
C MET A 233 12.88 4.93 -1.76
N CYS A 234 13.04 4.34 -0.56
CA CYS A 234 14.03 4.79 0.42
C CYS A 234 15.47 4.72 -0.12
N HIS A 235 15.78 3.64 -0.85
CA HIS A 235 17.10 3.43 -1.43
C HIS A 235 17.45 4.49 -2.47
N GLU A 236 16.57 4.73 -3.42
CA GLU A 236 16.76 5.73 -4.47
C GLU A 236 16.77 7.16 -3.90
N GLY A 237 15.93 7.45 -2.90
CA GLY A 237 15.98 8.72 -2.17
C GLY A 237 17.33 8.93 -1.47
N LYS A 238 17.83 7.90 -0.78
CA LYS A 238 19.18 7.93 -0.15
C LYS A 238 20.28 8.16 -1.18
N LYS A 239 20.22 7.51 -2.34
CA LYS A 239 21.17 7.75 -3.44
C LYS A 239 21.13 9.21 -3.92
N GLY A 240 19.94 9.79 -4.04
CA GLY A 240 19.77 11.20 -4.39
C GLY A 240 20.52 12.12 -3.41
N ILE A 241 20.28 11.94 -2.11
CA ILE A 241 20.98 12.68 -1.05
C ILE A 241 22.51 12.49 -1.17
N GLN A 242 22.96 11.24 -1.29
CA GLN A 242 24.39 10.94 -1.36
C GLN A 242 25.06 11.56 -2.59
N SER A 243 24.37 11.54 -3.73
CA SER A 243 24.85 12.18 -4.96
C SER A 243 24.97 13.70 -4.79
N TYR A 244 24.00 14.32 -4.16
CA TYR A 244 24.04 15.74 -3.84
C TYR A 244 25.24 16.08 -2.92
N LEU A 245 25.41 15.36 -1.82
CA LEU A 245 26.51 15.58 -0.87
C LEU A 245 27.89 15.36 -1.51
N ASN A 246 28.02 14.37 -2.39
CA ASN A 246 29.29 14.13 -3.12
C ASN A 246 29.61 15.27 -4.10
N ALA A 247 28.60 15.85 -4.73
CA ALA A 247 28.76 16.98 -5.65
C ALA A 247 29.02 18.32 -4.92
N HIS A 248 28.55 18.44 -3.68
CA HIS A 248 28.62 19.64 -2.85
C HIS A 248 29.25 19.34 -1.49
N PRO A 249 30.59 19.04 -1.44
CA PRO A 249 31.25 18.58 -0.21
C PRO A 249 31.42 19.68 0.85
N ARG A 250 31.10 20.92 0.51
CA ARG A 250 31.15 22.07 1.42
C ARG A 250 29.79 22.78 1.41
N TYR A 251 29.39 23.29 2.57
CA TYR A 251 28.20 24.13 2.66
C TYR A 251 28.36 25.36 1.75
N THR A 252 27.43 25.55 0.83
CA THR A 252 27.48 26.59 -0.20
C THR A 252 26.45 27.70 -0.02
N GLY A 253 25.54 27.58 0.96
CA GLY A 253 24.56 28.61 1.27
C GLY A 253 23.18 28.11 1.66
N ASN A 254 22.20 28.99 1.61
CA ASN A 254 20.85 28.77 2.18
C ASN A 254 20.02 27.69 1.43
N LEU A 255 20.42 27.25 0.26
CA LEU A 255 19.66 26.29 -0.55
C LEU A 255 20.16 24.84 -0.42
N ASP A 256 21.24 24.59 0.36
CA ASP A 256 21.80 23.23 0.48
C ASP A 256 20.75 22.20 0.97
N ILE A 257 19.92 22.53 1.96
CA ILE A 257 18.88 21.60 2.44
C ILE A 257 17.76 21.43 1.43
N PRO A 258 17.14 22.51 0.88
CA PRO A 258 16.15 22.38 -0.17
C PRO A 258 16.63 21.58 -1.39
N ASP A 259 17.87 21.80 -1.85
CA ASP A 259 18.43 21.12 -3.01
C ASP A 259 18.72 19.64 -2.72
N MET A 260 19.19 19.31 -1.52
CA MET A 260 19.36 17.94 -1.05
C MET A 260 18.01 17.19 -0.98
N LEU A 261 16.97 17.85 -0.43
CA LEU A 261 15.63 17.29 -0.41
C LEU A 261 15.07 17.11 -1.82
N ALA A 262 15.31 18.06 -2.73
CA ALA A 262 14.92 17.93 -4.13
C ALA A 262 15.60 16.73 -4.81
N ALA A 263 16.89 16.49 -4.53
CA ALA A 263 17.62 15.31 -5.03
C ALA A 263 17.04 13.99 -4.47
N MET A 264 16.65 13.97 -3.20
CA MET A 264 15.93 12.85 -2.59
C MET A 264 14.61 12.58 -3.32
N MET A 265 13.82 13.63 -3.52
CA MET A 265 12.51 13.54 -4.19
C MET A 265 12.62 13.05 -5.63
N GLU A 266 13.68 13.43 -6.35
CA GLU A 266 13.93 12.93 -7.70
C GLU A 266 14.24 11.41 -7.67
N GLY A 267 14.99 10.94 -6.68
CA GLY A 267 15.21 9.50 -6.44
C GLY A 267 13.89 8.73 -6.26
N TYR A 268 13.00 9.22 -5.38
CA TYR A 268 11.65 8.65 -5.21
C TYR A 268 10.88 8.62 -6.53
N ALA A 269 10.90 9.73 -7.28
CA ALA A 269 10.16 9.84 -8.52
C ALA A 269 10.69 8.91 -9.61
N ASN A 270 11.99 8.67 -9.66
CA ASN A 270 12.61 7.73 -10.60
C ASN A 270 12.21 6.28 -10.27
N SER A 271 12.21 5.90 -8.98
CA SER A 271 11.68 4.61 -8.55
C SER A 271 10.21 4.41 -8.95
N LEU A 272 9.37 5.43 -8.75
CA LEU A 272 7.96 5.38 -9.19
C LEU A 272 7.87 5.18 -10.71
N GLU A 273 8.68 5.89 -11.49
CA GLU A 273 8.66 5.80 -12.96
C GLU A 273 9.04 4.40 -13.44
N ASP A 274 10.11 3.82 -12.90
CA ASP A 274 10.57 2.48 -13.27
C ASP A 274 9.54 1.41 -12.86
N CYS A 275 8.96 1.54 -11.67
CA CYS A 275 7.87 0.67 -11.23
C CYS A 275 6.62 0.81 -12.13
N ALA A 276 6.21 2.03 -12.49
CA ALA A 276 5.04 2.23 -13.34
C ALA A 276 5.21 1.58 -14.73
N LYS A 277 6.41 1.63 -15.29
CA LYS A 277 6.77 0.93 -16.53
C LYS A 277 6.71 -0.60 -16.34
N MET A 278 7.28 -1.09 -15.26
CA MET A 278 7.34 -2.52 -14.92
C MET A 278 5.93 -3.10 -14.67
N PHE A 279 5.05 -2.32 -14.01
CA PHE A 279 3.67 -2.70 -13.69
C PHE A 279 2.70 -2.49 -14.85
N MET A 280 3.18 -2.02 -16.00
CA MET A 280 2.39 -1.73 -17.22
C MET A 280 1.31 -0.68 -16.99
N SER A 281 1.48 0.21 -16.00
CA SER A 281 0.50 1.22 -15.62
C SER A 281 0.66 2.56 -16.35
N THR A 282 1.75 2.75 -17.09
CA THR A 282 1.97 3.97 -17.90
C THR A 282 0.93 4.12 -19.00
N GLY A 283 0.47 5.37 -19.21
CA GLY A 283 -0.56 5.66 -20.24
C GLY A 283 -1.99 5.26 -19.86
N LYS A 284 -2.20 4.73 -18.64
CA LYS A 284 -3.51 4.28 -18.13
C LYS A 284 -4.34 5.43 -17.53
N ARG A 285 -4.29 6.59 -18.16
CA ARG A 285 -5.11 7.76 -17.80
C ARG A 285 -6.60 7.43 -17.84
N VAL A 286 -7.40 8.25 -17.21
CA VAL A 286 -8.84 8.09 -17.14
C VAL A 286 -9.47 8.29 -18.53
N GLY A 287 -9.73 7.18 -19.20
CA GLY A 287 -10.74 7.09 -20.25
C GLY A 287 -11.77 6.08 -19.76
N GLY A 288 -12.94 6.57 -19.29
CA GLY A 288 -14.08 5.70 -19.00
C GLY A 288 -14.24 5.19 -17.56
N LEU A 289 -13.89 5.97 -16.52
CA LEU A 289 -14.62 5.89 -15.27
C LEU A 289 -15.94 6.60 -15.50
N GLY A 290 -17.00 5.83 -15.81
CA GLY A 290 -18.36 6.35 -15.89
C GLY A 290 -18.65 7.07 -14.58
N SER A 291 -19.05 8.35 -14.67
CA SER A 291 -19.64 9.06 -13.56
C SER A 291 -20.92 8.33 -13.17
N SER A 292 -20.85 7.43 -12.20
CA SER A 292 -22.04 7.13 -11.42
C SER A 292 -22.32 8.39 -10.62
N THR A 293 -23.11 9.27 -11.23
CA THR A 293 -23.72 10.41 -10.56
C THR A 293 -24.75 9.87 -9.58
N GLY A 294 -24.25 9.44 -8.44
CA GLY A 294 -24.99 9.34 -7.21
C GLY A 294 -24.37 10.35 -6.28
N GLU A 295 -24.83 11.59 -6.36
CA GLU A 295 -24.62 12.57 -5.29
C GLU A 295 -25.16 11.98 -3.99
N LYS A 296 -24.25 11.39 -3.20
CA LYS A 296 -24.45 11.28 -1.76
C LYS A 296 -23.64 12.39 -1.15
N THR A 297 -24.34 13.45 -0.77
CA THR A 297 -23.87 14.48 0.17
C THR A 297 -23.13 13.78 1.32
N PRO A 298 -21.93 14.26 1.72
CA PRO A 298 -21.28 13.70 2.90
C PRO A 298 -22.24 13.84 4.09
N PRO A 299 -22.35 12.85 4.96
CA PRO A 299 -23.18 12.93 6.14
C PRO A 299 -22.67 14.11 7.01
N ASN A 300 -23.63 14.93 7.42
CA ASN A 300 -23.45 16.02 8.34
C ASN A 300 -22.77 15.48 9.61
N LEU A 301 -21.64 16.05 10.00
CA LEU A 301 -20.86 15.67 11.19
C LEU A 301 -21.53 16.24 12.45
N GLU A 302 -22.77 15.87 12.71
CA GLU A 302 -23.41 16.11 14.01
C GLU A 302 -23.89 14.79 14.59
N ALA A 303 -23.32 14.45 15.76
CA ALA A 303 -23.70 13.38 16.69
C ALA A 303 -23.67 11.95 16.12
N GLY A 304 -22.54 11.30 16.20
CA GLY A 304 -22.44 9.83 16.11
C GLY A 304 -23.01 9.15 17.35
N PRO A 305 -23.55 7.93 17.23
CA PRO A 305 -24.07 7.18 18.37
C PRO A 305 -22.92 6.84 19.34
N GLU A 306 -23.23 6.88 20.65
CA GLU A 306 -22.35 6.41 21.72
C GLU A 306 -22.02 4.91 21.49
N TYR A 307 -20.75 4.60 21.36
CA TYR A 307 -20.25 3.23 21.23
C TYR A 307 -19.92 2.63 22.60
N PRO A 308 -20.17 1.33 22.80
CA PRO A 308 -19.62 0.64 23.96
C PRO A 308 -18.09 0.70 23.90
N SER A 309 -17.49 1.11 25.02
CA SER A 309 -16.03 1.16 25.19
C SER A 309 -15.41 -0.20 24.81
N LEU A 310 -14.42 -0.15 23.91
CA LEU A 310 -13.57 -1.31 23.63
C LEU A 310 -12.92 -1.79 24.93
N PRO A 311 -12.74 -3.11 25.12
CA PRO A 311 -12.05 -3.62 26.27
C PRO A 311 -10.63 -3.02 26.30
N ALA A 312 -10.30 -2.38 27.41
CA ALA A 312 -9.00 -1.84 27.68
C ALA A 312 -7.98 -2.98 27.68
N GLU A 313 -6.83 -2.70 27.03
CA GLU A 313 -5.57 -3.41 27.11
C GLU A 313 -5.50 -4.79 26.42
N ASN A 314 -4.80 -4.78 25.28
CA ASN A 314 -4.19 -5.98 24.74
C ASN A 314 -2.85 -6.21 25.50
N PRO A 315 -2.72 -7.19 26.41
CA PRO A 315 -1.54 -7.34 27.27
C PRO A 315 -0.33 -7.96 26.59
N GLY A 316 -0.19 -7.86 25.27
CA GLY A 316 0.84 -8.54 24.49
C GLY A 316 1.78 -7.65 23.68
N PHE A 317 1.53 -6.36 23.55
CA PHE A 317 2.39 -5.51 22.73
C PHE A 317 3.36 -4.69 23.58
N GLN A 318 4.46 -5.32 24.01
CA GLN A 318 5.66 -4.56 24.35
C GLN A 318 6.30 -4.16 23.01
N GLY A 319 6.24 -2.85 22.71
CA GLY A 319 6.86 -2.26 21.54
C GLY A 319 8.37 -2.45 21.53
N ASN A 320 8.83 -3.59 21.07
CA ASN A 320 10.19 -3.76 20.64
C ASN A 320 10.26 -3.20 19.22
N GLY A 321 10.73 -1.98 19.11
CA GLY A 321 11.04 -1.32 17.85
C GLY A 321 12.03 -2.12 17.03
N VAL A 322 11.54 -3.01 16.18
CA VAL A 322 12.37 -3.80 15.27
C VAL A 322 11.62 -3.95 13.94
N TYR A 323 11.65 -2.89 13.15
CA TYR A 323 11.61 -3.03 11.70
C TYR A 323 12.83 -2.37 11.03
N TRP A 324 13.82 -2.00 11.83
CA TRP A 324 15.10 -1.54 11.31
C TRP A 324 16.13 -2.61 11.65
N ASP A 325 16.42 -3.48 10.68
CA ASP A 325 17.57 -4.38 10.78
C ASP A 325 18.83 -3.51 10.85
N GLN A 326 19.51 -3.53 12.01
CA GLN A 326 20.72 -2.75 12.26
C GLN A 326 21.96 -3.34 11.55
N ASN A 327 21.77 -4.21 10.56
CA ASN A 327 22.85 -4.81 9.77
C ASN A 327 22.78 -4.33 8.31
N LEU A 328 23.04 -3.05 8.10
CA LEU A 328 23.52 -2.49 6.82
C LEU A 328 24.90 -1.88 7.02
#